data_d7967ff8baacbc6799b646b2003894d2
#
_entry.id   d7967ff8baacbc6799b646b2003894d2
#
_cell.length_a   1.000
_cell.length_b   1.000
_cell.length_c   1.000
_cell.angle_alpha   90.00
_cell.angle_beta   90.00
_cell.angle_gamma   90.00
#
_symmetry.space_group_name_H-M   'P 1'
#
loop_
_entity.id
_entity.type
_entity.pdbx_description
1 polymer ?
#
loop_
_entity_poly.entity_id
_entity_poly.type
_entity_poly.pdbx_seq_one_letter_code
_entity_poly.pdbx_strand_id
1 'polypeptide(L)'
;NKKDSEFGRTTGMDHGLTTGPYYAFKIAPGIHYTMGGVKINTKTEVLTKKQQPIPGLYAAGEVAGGLHGNNRIGGNSVADIVIFGRQAGT
;
A
#
# COMPACT_ATOMS: atom_id res chain seq x y z
N ASN A 1 -1.50 29.15 16.16
CA ASN A 1 -0.19 29.66 15.75
C ASN A 1 0.36 28.78 14.61
N LYS A 2 0.92 29.40 13.57
CA LYS A 2 1.57 28.68 12.47
C LYS A 2 3.01 28.28 12.82
N LYS A 3 3.22 27.87 14.05
CA LYS A 3 4.55 27.53 14.55
C LYS A 3 4.48 26.29 15.44
N ASP A 4 5.29 25.31 15.13
CA ASP A 4 5.44 24.09 15.92
C ASP A 4 6.69 24.24 16.80
N SER A 5 6.48 24.47 18.10
CA SER A 5 7.57 24.66 19.05
C SER A 5 8.14 23.36 19.59
N GLU A 6 7.42 22.22 19.44
CA GLU A 6 7.85 20.94 19.99
C GLU A 6 8.69 20.14 18.99
N PHE A 7 8.26 20.05 17.74
CA PHE A 7 8.93 19.23 16.72
C PHE A 7 9.49 20.04 15.55
N GLY A 8 9.26 21.36 15.51
CA GLY A 8 9.82 22.24 14.50
C GLY A 8 9.23 22.06 13.10
N ARG A 9 8.00 21.57 12.99
CA ARG A 9 7.33 21.44 11.71
C ARG A 9 7.15 22.79 11.04
N THR A 10 7.46 22.89 9.75
CA THR A 10 7.39 24.14 8.98
C THR A 10 6.43 24.09 7.81
N THR A 11 5.90 22.90 7.47
CA THR A 11 5.02 22.70 6.30
C THR A 11 3.66 22.16 6.73
N GLY A 12 2.65 22.42 5.92
CA GLY A 12 1.30 21.91 6.15
C GLY A 12 0.61 22.51 7.36
N MET A 13 0.93 23.77 7.72
CA MET A 13 0.40 24.44 8.90
C MET A 13 -0.56 25.57 8.56
N ASP A 14 -1.14 25.56 7.35
CA ASP A 14 -2.00 26.64 6.86
C ASP A 14 -3.39 26.63 7.49
N HIS A 15 -3.82 25.47 8.00
CA HIS A 15 -5.15 25.30 8.60
C HIS A 15 -5.03 24.89 10.06
N GLY A 16 -5.57 25.72 10.94
CA GLY A 16 -5.65 25.40 12.35
C GLY A 16 -6.96 24.70 12.69
N LEU A 17 -6.94 23.91 13.75
CA LEU A 17 -8.13 23.30 14.33
C LEU A 17 -8.72 24.28 15.35
N THR A 18 -9.79 24.98 14.96
CA THR A 18 -10.34 26.08 15.76
C THR A 18 -11.66 25.77 16.42
N THR A 19 -12.34 24.70 16.02
CA THR A 19 -13.61 24.28 16.61
C THR A 19 -13.52 22.83 17.07
N GLY A 20 -14.01 22.55 18.28
CA GLY A 20 -13.96 21.21 18.87
C GLY A 20 -15.32 20.61 19.11
N PRO A 21 -15.38 19.41 19.73
CA PRO A 21 -14.26 18.69 20.38
C PRO A 21 -13.33 17.97 19.43
N TYR A 22 -12.07 17.81 19.84
CA TYR A 22 -11.03 17.09 19.11
C TYR A 22 -10.42 16.02 19.99
N TYR A 23 -9.90 14.98 19.35
CA TYR A 23 -9.23 13.87 20.04
C TYR A 23 -7.80 13.77 19.55
N ALA A 24 -6.87 13.55 20.46
CA ALA A 24 -5.45 13.42 20.14
C ALA A 24 -4.95 12.02 20.52
N PHE A 25 -4.24 11.37 19.60
CA PHE A 25 -3.62 10.08 19.85
C PHE A 25 -2.14 10.15 19.46
N LYS A 26 -1.29 9.62 20.31
CA LYS A 26 0.13 9.50 20.00
C LYS A 26 0.33 8.32 19.07
N ILE A 27 0.94 8.56 17.92
CA ILE A 27 1.18 7.53 16.91
C ILE A 27 2.65 7.45 16.56
N ALA A 28 3.04 6.34 15.97
CA ALA A 28 4.39 6.11 15.47
C ALA A 28 4.31 5.36 14.13
N PRO A 29 5.36 5.48 13.29
CA PRO A 29 5.39 4.71 12.05
C PRO A 29 5.42 3.21 12.32
N GLY A 30 4.72 2.46 11.51
CA GLY A 30 4.72 1.00 11.56
C GLY A 30 4.67 0.43 10.16
N ILE A 31 5.26 -0.75 9.99
CA ILE A 31 5.20 -1.45 8.72
C ILE A 31 3.80 -2.06 8.59
N HIS A 32 3.14 -1.76 7.49
CA HIS A 32 1.77 -2.21 7.26
C HIS A 32 1.64 -3.13 6.05
N TYR A 33 2.49 -2.96 5.03
CA TYR A 33 2.34 -3.64 3.75
C TYR A 33 3.69 -3.92 3.12
N THR A 34 3.86 -5.10 2.51
CA THR A 34 5.08 -5.43 1.77
C THR A 34 4.86 -5.13 0.29
N MET A 35 5.83 -4.45 -0.33
CA MET A 35 5.76 -4.12 -1.76
C MET A 35 6.28 -5.26 -2.63
N GLY A 36 7.23 -6.02 -2.11
CA GLY A 36 7.79 -7.19 -2.78
C GLY A 36 6.91 -8.43 -2.62
N GLY A 37 7.22 -9.44 -3.38
CA GLY A 37 6.49 -10.71 -3.34
C GLY A 37 6.81 -11.56 -4.54
N VAL A 38 6.01 -12.60 -4.77
CA VAL A 38 6.18 -13.46 -5.95
C VAL A 38 5.87 -12.68 -7.22
N LYS A 39 6.62 -12.93 -8.27
CA LYS A 39 6.39 -12.29 -9.57
C LYS A 39 5.22 -12.94 -10.28
N ILE A 40 4.35 -12.13 -10.84
CA ILE A 40 3.19 -12.58 -11.63
C ILE A 40 3.18 -11.86 -12.97
N ASN A 41 2.45 -12.46 -13.94
CA ASN A 41 2.19 -11.80 -15.22
C ASN A 41 0.81 -11.13 -15.20
N THR A 42 0.38 -10.62 -16.36
CA THR A 42 -0.93 -9.93 -16.46
C THR A 42 -2.12 -10.86 -16.26
N LYS A 43 -1.90 -12.18 -16.33
CA LYS A 43 -2.93 -13.19 -16.05
C LYS A 43 -2.86 -13.70 -14.61
N THR A 44 -2.06 -13.07 -13.76
CA THR A 44 -1.83 -13.42 -12.35
C THR A 44 -1.17 -14.81 -12.16
N GLU A 45 -0.58 -15.36 -13.21
CA GLU A 45 0.19 -16.59 -13.10
C GLU A 45 1.54 -16.32 -12.45
N VAL A 46 1.93 -17.17 -11.47
CA VAL A 46 3.22 -17.04 -10.80
C VAL A 46 4.34 -17.43 -11.77
N LEU A 47 5.39 -16.59 -11.81
CA LEU A 47 6.51 -16.79 -12.72
C LEU A 47 7.69 -17.46 -12.00
N THR A 48 8.43 -18.31 -12.75
CA THR A 48 9.69 -18.89 -12.28
C THR A 48 10.80 -17.82 -12.29
N LYS A 49 11.97 -18.17 -11.79
CA LYS A 49 13.16 -17.30 -11.89
C LYS A 49 13.52 -16.99 -13.35
N LYS A 50 13.11 -17.81 -14.29
CA LYS A 50 13.34 -17.61 -15.73
C LYS A 50 12.20 -16.83 -16.40
N GLN A 51 11.28 -16.25 -15.63
CA GLN A 51 10.14 -15.46 -16.13
C GLN A 51 9.12 -16.31 -16.92
N GLN A 52 9.04 -17.59 -16.61
CA GLN A 52 8.07 -18.51 -17.25
C GLN A 52 6.92 -18.82 -16.27
N PRO A 53 5.66 -18.82 -16.74
CA PRO A 53 4.53 -19.14 -15.85
C PRO A 53 4.60 -20.57 -15.33
N ILE A 54 4.27 -20.73 -14.05
CA ILE A 54 4.12 -22.06 -13.44
C ILE A 54 2.68 -22.51 -13.70
N PRO A 55 2.45 -23.62 -14.43
CA PRO A 55 1.09 -24.06 -14.73
C PRO A 55 0.26 -24.33 -13.47
N GLY A 56 -0.95 -23.76 -13.43
CA GLY A 56 -1.88 -23.99 -12.34
C GLY A 56 -1.61 -23.21 -11.05
N LEU A 57 -0.60 -22.32 -11.05
CA LEU A 57 -0.27 -21.51 -9.85
C LEU A 57 -0.53 -20.04 -10.12
N TYR A 58 -1.40 -19.45 -9.30
CA TYR A 58 -1.79 -18.05 -9.40
C TYR A 58 -1.56 -17.35 -8.08
N ALA A 59 -1.34 -16.03 -8.11
CA ALA A 59 -1.19 -15.22 -6.92
C ALA A 59 -1.77 -13.83 -7.13
N ALA A 60 -2.37 -13.28 -6.09
CA ALA A 60 -2.93 -11.93 -6.11
C ALA A 60 -2.91 -11.35 -4.70
N GLY A 61 -2.93 -10.03 -4.61
CA GLY A 61 -2.90 -9.32 -3.34
C GLY A 61 -1.49 -9.07 -2.84
N GLU A 62 -1.34 -8.93 -1.54
CA GLU A 62 -0.04 -8.56 -0.94
C GLU A 62 1.08 -9.56 -1.24
N VAL A 63 0.75 -10.84 -1.41
CA VAL A 63 1.74 -11.88 -1.71
C VAL A 63 2.41 -11.68 -3.07
N ALA A 64 1.74 -10.99 -4.00
CA ALA A 64 2.28 -10.68 -5.33
C ALA A 64 3.06 -9.38 -5.29
N GLY A 65 4.24 -9.36 -5.89
CA GLY A 65 5.09 -8.18 -5.96
C GLY A 65 5.04 -7.48 -7.31
N GLY A 66 5.50 -6.24 -7.31
CA GLY A 66 5.69 -5.46 -8.54
C GLY A 66 4.55 -4.53 -8.92
N LEU A 67 3.37 -4.68 -8.33
CA LEU A 67 2.22 -3.86 -8.70
C LEU A 67 2.34 -2.41 -8.20
N HIS A 68 2.79 -2.23 -6.97
CA HIS A 68 2.80 -0.90 -6.33
C HIS A 68 4.16 -0.19 -6.38
N GLY A 69 5.14 -0.76 -7.07
CA GLY A 69 6.48 -0.17 -7.13
C GLY A 69 7.16 -0.17 -5.76
N ASN A 70 7.70 0.98 -5.38
CA ASN A 70 8.43 1.10 -4.12
C ASN A 70 7.52 1.35 -2.92
N ASN A 71 6.32 1.87 -3.14
CA ASN A 71 5.39 2.15 -2.05
C ASN A 71 3.97 2.24 -2.58
N ARG A 72 3.01 1.81 -1.75
CA ARG A 72 1.60 1.78 -2.11
C ARG A 72 0.87 3.00 -1.53
N ILE A 73 0.09 3.66 -2.37
CA ILE A 73 -0.82 4.72 -1.92
C ILE A 73 -1.98 4.09 -1.15
N GLY A 74 -2.37 4.71 -0.05
CA GLY A 74 -3.45 4.22 0.81
C GLY A 74 -4.74 3.94 0.03
N GLY A 75 -5.39 2.82 0.36
CA GLY A 75 -6.61 2.37 -0.30
C GLY A 75 -6.39 1.48 -1.52
N ASN A 76 -5.24 1.57 -2.19
CA ASN A 76 -4.99 0.80 -3.42
C ASN A 76 -4.89 -0.71 -3.19
N SER A 77 -4.62 -1.15 -1.96
CA SER A 77 -4.63 -2.57 -1.62
C SER A 77 -6.00 -3.20 -1.87
N VAL A 78 -7.08 -2.50 -1.56
CA VAL A 78 -8.45 -3.03 -1.78
C VAL A 78 -8.72 -3.17 -3.28
N ALA A 79 -8.35 -2.19 -4.09
CA ALA A 79 -8.48 -2.29 -5.55
C ALA A 79 -7.66 -3.45 -6.10
N ASP A 80 -6.43 -3.61 -5.63
CA ASP A 80 -5.54 -4.71 -6.00
C ASP A 80 -6.19 -6.07 -5.71
N ILE A 81 -6.59 -6.32 -4.46
CA ILE A 81 -7.12 -7.64 -4.08
C ILE A 81 -8.41 -7.99 -4.80
N VAL A 82 -9.27 -7.00 -5.10
CA VAL A 82 -10.52 -7.24 -5.83
C VAL A 82 -10.25 -7.53 -7.31
N ILE A 83 -9.44 -6.69 -7.96
CA ILE A 83 -9.21 -6.80 -9.41
C ILE A 83 -8.37 -8.06 -9.72
N PHE A 84 -7.24 -8.21 -9.06
CA PHE A 84 -6.32 -9.33 -9.35
C PHE A 84 -6.80 -10.63 -8.75
N GLY A 85 -7.51 -10.59 -7.61
CA GLY A 85 -8.16 -11.78 -7.06
C GLY A 85 -9.22 -12.33 -7.99
N ARG A 86 -10.01 -11.45 -8.59
CA ARG A 86 -11.01 -11.84 -9.61
C ARG A 86 -10.33 -12.43 -10.84
N GLN A 87 -9.24 -11.81 -11.31
CA GLN A 87 -8.48 -12.30 -12.45
C GLN A 87 -7.89 -13.69 -12.17
N ALA A 88 -7.33 -13.88 -10.98
CA ALA A 88 -6.74 -15.17 -10.59
C ALA A 88 -7.79 -16.28 -10.47
N GLY A 89 -8.99 -15.94 -10.03
CA GLY A 89 -10.09 -16.91 -9.85
C GLY A 89 -10.85 -17.26 -11.13
N THR A 90 -10.58 -16.57 -12.20
CA THR A 90 -11.21 -16.86 -13.49
C THR A 90 -10.42 -17.89 -14.27
#